data_dac112f887f52d9e836d0ea6e34de102
#
_entry.id   dac112f887f52d9e836d0ea6e34de102
#
_cell.length_a   1.000
_cell.length_b   1.000
_cell.length_c   1.000
_cell.angle_alpha   90.00
_cell.angle_beta   90.00
_cell.angle_gamma   90.00
#
_symmetry.space_group_name_H-M   'P 1'
#
loop_
_entity.id
_entity.type
_entity.pdbx_description
1 polymer ?
#
loop_
_entity_poly.entity_id
_entity_poly.type
_entity_poly.pdbx_seq_one_letter_code
_entity_poly.pdbx_strand_id
1 'polypeptide(L)'
;FFPSYAYLRQVYEDFTARYPDIPTLAQESGLDDVGRAAFLARFAPHPEKTLLGFGVLGGIFGEGVDLAGDRLIGCAIVGVGLPQVNPRQEMLRRYYDAAPGGTGFDYAYRCPGMNKVLQAAGRVIRTSEDKGVVLLLDDRFARSEYTRLFPRHWGHLKYLQNTQALSEALNAFWKQP
;
A
#
# COMPACT_ATOMS: atom_id res chain seq x y z
N PHE A 1 3.56 2.14 1.74
CA PHE A 1 4.06 1.26 0.67
C PHE A 1 4.36 2.07 -0.59
N PHE A 2 5.50 1.82 -1.22
CA PHE A 2 6.02 2.55 -2.37
C PHE A 2 6.21 1.66 -3.60
N PRO A 3 6.18 2.22 -4.82
CA PRO A 3 6.30 1.43 -6.05
C PRO A 3 7.72 0.91 -6.32
N SER A 4 8.74 1.48 -5.67
CA SER A 4 10.15 1.08 -5.84
C SER A 4 11.00 1.46 -4.64
N TYR A 5 12.15 0.79 -4.48
CA TYR A 5 13.14 1.13 -3.45
C TYR A 5 13.75 2.53 -3.63
N ALA A 6 13.93 2.98 -4.87
CA ALA A 6 14.46 4.32 -5.13
C ALA A 6 13.51 5.41 -4.61
N TYR A 7 12.21 5.27 -4.90
CA TYR A 7 11.20 6.21 -4.42
C TYR A 7 11.03 6.13 -2.90
N LEU A 8 10.98 4.89 -2.34
CA LEU A 8 10.94 4.69 -0.89
C LEU A 8 12.08 5.45 -0.20
N ARG A 9 13.33 5.27 -0.67
CA ARG A 9 14.51 5.90 -0.08
C ARG A 9 14.43 7.42 -0.10
N GLN A 10 14.07 8.01 -1.23
CA GLN A 10 13.90 9.45 -1.36
C GLN A 10 12.89 10.00 -0.35
N VAL A 11 11.70 9.37 -0.26
CA VAL A 11 10.66 9.83 0.68
C VAL A 11 11.07 9.58 2.12
N TYR A 12 11.76 8.48 2.40
CA TYR A 12 12.25 8.16 3.74
C TYR A 12 13.27 9.20 4.23
N GLU A 13 14.24 9.57 3.39
CA GLU A 13 15.24 10.59 3.70
C GLU A 13 14.58 11.96 3.94
N ASP A 14 13.66 12.39 3.06
CA ASP A 14 12.91 13.62 3.24
C ASP A 14 12.06 13.63 4.52
N PHE A 15 11.41 12.50 4.81
CA PHE A 15 10.55 12.37 5.98
C PHE A 15 11.35 12.44 7.28
N THR A 16 12.44 11.68 7.38
CA THR A 16 13.28 11.64 8.58
C THR A 16 13.99 12.96 8.84
N ALA A 17 14.35 13.69 7.78
CA ALA A 17 14.93 15.03 7.91
C ALA A 17 13.91 16.05 8.45
N ARG A 18 12.62 15.93 8.07
CA ARG A 18 11.56 16.85 8.50
C ARG A 18 10.96 16.48 9.86
N TYR A 19 10.93 15.21 10.19
CA TYR A 19 10.26 14.67 11.39
C TYR A 19 11.18 13.71 12.17
N PRO A 20 12.31 14.19 12.70
CA PRO A 20 13.32 13.35 13.35
C PRO A 20 12.82 12.65 14.62
N ASP A 21 11.80 13.19 15.28
CA ASP A 21 11.23 12.63 16.51
C ASP A 21 10.24 11.48 16.30
N ILE A 22 9.82 11.23 15.04
CA ILE A 22 8.91 10.13 14.71
C ILE A 22 9.72 8.85 14.49
N PRO A 23 9.49 7.77 15.27
CA PRO A 23 10.12 6.49 15.03
C PRO A 23 9.82 5.95 13.65
N THR A 24 10.85 5.67 12.87
CA THR A 24 10.74 5.17 11.50
C THR A 24 11.54 3.90 11.29
N LEU A 25 11.13 3.10 10.32
CA LEU A 25 11.82 1.90 9.88
C LEU A 25 11.67 1.73 8.37
N ALA A 26 12.77 1.61 7.64
CA ALA A 26 12.73 1.42 6.20
C ALA A 26 13.12 -0.01 5.80
N GLN A 27 12.41 -0.56 4.83
CA GLN A 27 12.76 -1.84 4.23
C GLN A 27 14.03 -1.69 3.38
N GLU A 28 15.03 -2.49 3.68
CA GLU A 28 16.22 -2.63 2.85
C GLU A 28 15.99 -3.61 1.69
N SER A 29 16.71 -3.42 0.58
CA SER A 29 16.71 -4.38 -0.52
C SER A 29 17.49 -5.63 -0.14
N GLY A 30 16.96 -6.81 -0.52
CA GLY A 30 17.66 -8.08 -0.27
C GLY A 30 17.54 -8.61 1.15
N LEU A 31 16.58 -8.14 1.96
CA LEU A 31 16.29 -8.74 3.26
C LEU A 31 15.99 -10.23 3.10
N ASP A 32 16.70 -11.05 3.85
CA ASP A 32 16.41 -12.46 4.05
C ASP A 32 15.25 -12.67 5.05
N ASP A 33 14.91 -13.93 5.32
CA ASP A 33 13.81 -14.27 6.24
C ASP A 33 14.08 -13.79 7.67
N VAL A 34 15.36 -13.76 8.10
CA VAL A 34 15.75 -13.29 9.43
C VAL A 34 15.56 -11.78 9.52
N GLY A 35 16.05 -11.03 8.54
CA GLY A 35 15.88 -9.58 8.46
C GLY A 35 14.40 -9.19 8.35
N ARG A 36 13.61 -9.95 7.59
CA ARG A 36 12.16 -9.79 7.52
C ARG A 36 11.49 -9.98 8.88
N ALA A 37 11.80 -11.06 9.59
CA ALA A 37 11.25 -11.33 10.92
C ALA A 37 11.63 -10.23 11.91
N ALA A 38 12.88 -9.77 11.88
CA ALA A 38 13.36 -8.67 12.72
C ALA A 38 12.64 -7.34 12.43
N PHE A 39 12.40 -7.02 11.14
CA PHE A 39 11.62 -5.86 10.73
C PHE A 39 10.20 -5.91 11.30
N LEU A 40 9.51 -7.06 11.15
CA LEU A 40 8.14 -7.24 11.62
C LEU A 40 8.00 -7.23 13.13
N ALA A 41 9.01 -7.74 13.85
CA ALA A 41 9.06 -7.74 15.32
C ALA A 41 9.08 -6.32 15.92
N ARG A 42 9.50 -5.30 15.16
CA ARG A 42 9.45 -3.90 15.57
C ARG A 42 8.02 -3.35 15.69
N PHE A 43 7.07 -3.93 15.00
CA PHE A 43 5.64 -3.60 15.13
C PHE A 43 5.05 -4.38 16.31
N ALA A 44 5.38 -3.95 17.51
CA ALA A 44 4.92 -4.57 18.74
C ALA A 44 3.47 -4.22 19.06
N PRO A 45 2.72 -5.07 19.78
CA PRO A 45 1.42 -4.71 20.32
C PRO A 45 1.56 -3.63 21.40
N HIS A 46 0.55 -2.77 21.54
CA HIS A 46 0.49 -1.68 22.52
C HIS A 46 1.73 -0.78 22.54
N PRO A 47 2.13 -0.21 21.39
CA PRO A 47 3.35 0.57 21.31
C PRO A 47 3.20 1.90 22.08
N GLU A 48 4.21 2.31 22.83
CA GLU A 48 4.24 3.62 23.48
C GLU A 48 4.24 4.79 22.48
N LYS A 49 4.85 4.58 21.30
CA LYS A 49 4.89 5.55 20.20
C LYS A 49 4.55 4.87 18.89
N THR A 50 3.88 5.60 18.02
CA THR A 50 3.60 5.14 16.66
C THR A 50 4.91 4.91 15.89
N LEU A 51 5.07 3.72 15.31
CA LEU A 51 6.16 3.39 14.41
C LEU A 51 5.68 3.52 12.96
N LEU A 52 6.41 4.25 12.13
CA LEU A 52 6.12 4.37 10.71
C LEU A 52 7.07 3.48 9.90
N GLY A 53 6.53 2.43 9.28
CA GLY A 53 7.28 1.53 8.41
C GLY A 53 7.19 1.92 6.94
N PHE A 54 8.33 1.95 6.26
CA PHE A 54 8.43 2.20 4.81
C PHE A 54 8.76 0.89 4.11
N GLY A 55 7.86 0.43 3.25
CA GLY A 55 8.00 -0.83 2.50
C GLY A 55 7.67 -0.69 1.02
N VAL A 56 8.10 -1.65 0.21
CA VAL A 56 7.82 -1.69 -1.23
C VAL A 56 6.61 -2.56 -1.53
N LEU A 57 5.73 -2.10 -2.42
CA LEU A 57 4.56 -2.84 -2.89
C LEU A 57 4.96 -4.15 -3.58
N GLY A 58 4.30 -5.25 -3.20
CA GLY A 58 4.57 -6.57 -3.78
C GLY A 58 5.94 -7.16 -3.41
N GLY A 59 6.63 -6.57 -2.44
CA GLY A 59 7.83 -7.12 -1.82
C GLY A 59 7.47 -8.13 -0.72
N ILE A 60 8.47 -8.46 0.10
CA ILE A 60 8.37 -9.45 1.20
C ILE A 60 7.27 -9.15 2.24
N PHE A 61 6.79 -7.90 2.30
CA PHE A 61 5.68 -7.49 3.16
C PHE A 61 4.30 -7.58 2.49
N GLY A 62 4.25 -7.92 1.18
CA GLY A 62 3.00 -8.20 0.47
C GLY A 62 2.38 -9.54 0.86
N GLU A 63 3.19 -10.52 1.29
CA GLU A 63 2.76 -11.88 1.60
C GLU A 63 3.22 -12.29 3.00
N GLY A 64 2.37 -13.03 3.74
CA GLY A 64 2.72 -13.65 5.02
C GLY A 64 3.03 -12.68 6.17
N VAL A 65 2.64 -11.41 6.08
CA VAL A 65 2.74 -10.45 7.19
C VAL A 65 1.50 -10.57 8.06
N ASP A 66 1.67 -10.90 9.32
CA ASP A 66 0.61 -10.97 10.32
C ASP A 66 0.84 -9.94 11.43
N LEU A 67 0.26 -8.75 11.22
CA LEU A 67 0.26 -7.65 12.17
C LEU A 67 -1.19 -7.37 12.60
N ALA A 68 -1.78 -8.30 13.35
CA ALA A 68 -3.16 -8.20 13.81
C ALA A 68 -3.33 -7.13 14.91
N GLY A 69 -4.54 -6.59 15.01
CA GLY A 69 -4.93 -5.61 16.03
C GLY A 69 -4.18 -4.27 15.89
N ASP A 70 -3.73 -3.74 17.02
CA ASP A 70 -3.06 -2.43 17.13
C ASP A 70 -1.61 -2.40 16.58
N ARG A 71 -1.08 -3.55 16.15
CA ARG A 71 0.24 -3.64 15.51
C ARG A 71 0.28 -2.96 14.14
N LEU A 72 -0.88 -2.87 13.44
CA LEU A 72 -1.00 -2.16 12.17
C LEU A 72 -2.35 -1.46 12.07
N ILE A 73 -2.40 -0.20 12.45
CA ILE A 73 -3.62 0.63 12.45
C ILE A 73 -3.83 1.42 11.16
N GLY A 74 -2.91 1.36 10.22
CA GLY A 74 -3.10 2.02 8.95
C GLY A 74 -1.99 1.76 7.95
N CYS A 75 -2.29 1.97 6.67
CA CYS A 75 -1.29 1.99 5.63
C CYS A 75 -1.55 3.10 4.61
N ALA A 76 -0.49 3.68 4.08
CA ALA A 76 -0.50 4.58 2.94
C ALA A 76 0.13 3.85 1.74
N ILE A 77 -0.59 3.81 0.62
CA ILE A 77 -0.16 3.15 -0.61
C ILE A 77 0.08 4.21 -1.68
N VAL A 78 1.34 4.38 -2.06
CA VAL A 78 1.78 5.37 -3.04
C VAL A 78 1.87 4.72 -4.42
N GLY A 79 1.06 5.19 -5.36
CA GLY A 79 0.99 4.63 -6.70
C GLY A 79 0.17 3.35 -6.80
N VAL A 80 -0.06 2.91 -8.03
CA VAL A 80 -0.92 1.76 -8.37
C VAL A 80 -0.15 0.45 -8.57
N GLY A 81 1.11 0.39 -8.15
CA GLY A 81 1.91 -0.84 -8.11
C GLY A 81 2.17 -1.52 -9.45
N LEU A 82 2.10 -0.81 -10.59
CA LEU A 82 2.28 -1.41 -11.91
C LEU A 82 3.61 -2.16 -12.00
N PRO A 83 3.64 -3.36 -12.60
CA PRO A 83 4.86 -4.06 -12.93
C PRO A 83 5.80 -3.21 -13.81
N GLN A 84 7.09 -3.43 -13.69
CA GLN A 84 8.06 -2.82 -14.61
C GLN A 84 7.84 -3.31 -16.03
N VAL A 85 8.04 -2.40 -17.01
CA VAL A 85 8.03 -2.76 -18.42
C VAL A 85 9.22 -3.67 -18.71
N ASN A 86 8.95 -4.85 -19.23
CA ASN A 86 9.97 -5.82 -19.64
C ASN A 86 9.42 -6.69 -20.79
N PRO A 87 10.27 -7.42 -21.52
CA PRO A 87 9.86 -8.23 -22.67
C PRO A 87 8.72 -9.23 -22.38
N ARG A 88 8.71 -9.83 -21.18
CA ARG A 88 7.66 -10.77 -20.76
C ARG A 88 6.31 -10.07 -20.60
N GLN A 89 6.29 -8.91 -19.95
CA GLN A 89 5.06 -8.13 -19.77
C GLN A 89 4.52 -7.60 -21.11
N GLU A 90 5.42 -7.17 -22.00
CA GLU A 90 5.01 -6.71 -23.33
C GLU A 90 4.49 -7.85 -24.22
N MET A 91 5.04 -9.06 -24.11
CA MET A 91 4.53 -10.25 -24.78
C MET A 91 3.12 -10.61 -24.27
N LEU A 92 2.91 -10.57 -22.95
CA LEU A 92 1.60 -10.79 -22.33
C LEU A 92 0.59 -9.73 -22.79
N ARG A 93 0.99 -8.46 -22.80
CA ARG A 93 0.15 -7.37 -23.29
C ARG A 93 -0.29 -7.60 -24.73
N ARG A 94 0.64 -7.88 -25.64
CA ARG A 94 0.36 -8.13 -27.06
C ARG A 94 -0.56 -9.32 -27.28
N TYR A 95 -0.36 -10.39 -26.50
CA TYR A 95 -1.20 -11.58 -26.57
C TYR A 95 -2.67 -11.25 -26.26
N TYR A 96 -2.94 -10.52 -25.19
CA TYR A 96 -4.30 -10.12 -24.82
C TYR A 96 -4.86 -8.96 -25.67
N ASP A 97 -4.02 -8.09 -26.23
CA ASP A 97 -4.46 -7.05 -27.16
C ASP A 97 -4.94 -7.66 -28.51
N ALA A 98 -4.41 -8.82 -28.90
CA ALA A 98 -4.86 -9.54 -30.08
C ALA A 98 -6.20 -10.27 -29.89
N ALA A 99 -6.67 -10.45 -28.66
CA ALA A 99 -7.97 -11.04 -28.37
C ALA A 99 -9.12 -10.04 -28.57
N PRO A 100 -10.35 -10.49 -28.88
CA PRO A 100 -11.51 -9.60 -28.96
C PRO A 100 -11.69 -8.79 -27.66
N GLY A 101 -11.74 -7.45 -27.81
CA GLY A 101 -11.90 -6.53 -26.68
C GLY A 101 -10.62 -5.82 -26.19
N GLY A 102 -9.44 -6.20 -26.69
CA GLY A 102 -8.18 -5.44 -26.54
C GLY A 102 -7.84 -5.03 -25.09
N THR A 103 -7.63 -5.99 -24.17
CA THR A 103 -7.44 -5.74 -22.72
C THR A 103 -6.01 -6.03 -22.24
N GLY A 104 -5.02 -6.01 -23.14
CA GLY A 104 -3.64 -6.37 -22.85
C GLY A 104 -3.01 -5.57 -21.73
N PHE A 105 -3.26 -4.26 -21.66
CA PHE A 105 -2.77 -3.44 -20.56
C PHE A 105 -3.37 -3.85 -19.22
N ASP A 106 -4.63 -4.25 -19.19
CA ASP A 106 -5.30 -4.70 -17.97
C ASP A 106 -4.62 -5.94 -17.40
N TYR A 107 -4.41 -6.95 -18.23
CA TYR A 107 -3.81 -8.22 -17.78
C TYR A 107 -2.32 -8.13 -17.51
N ALA A 108 -1.58 -7.36 -18.30
CA ALA A 108 -0.14 -7.25 -18.12
C ALA A 108 0.25 -6.28 -16.99
N TYR A 109 -0.52 -5.25 -16.74
CA TYR A 109 -0.10 -4.16 -15.86
C TYR A 109 -1.12 -3.79 -14.79
N ARG A 110 -2.36 -3.41 -15.19
CA ARG A 110 -3.34 -2.83 -14.26
C ARG A 110 -3.80 -3.83 -13.21
N CYS A 111 -4.26 -5.00 -13.60
CA CYS A 111 -4.74 -6.01 -12.66
C CYS A 111 -3.62 -6.52 -11.74
N PRO A 112 -2.42 -6.88 -12.22
CA PRO A 112 -1.31 -7.25 -11.33
C PRO A 112 -0.90 -6.13 -10.37
N GLY A 113 -0.92 -4.87 -10.82
CA GLY A 113 -0.64 -3.71 -9.98
C GLY A 113 -1.69 -3.55 -8.88
N MET A 114 -2.97 -3.58 -9.25
CA MET A 114 -4.07 -3.48 -8.29
C MET A 114 -4.11 -4.65 -7.31
N ASN A 115 -3.75 -5.86 -7.71
CA ASN A 115 -3.63 -6.98 -6.78
C ASN A 115 -2.64 -6.69 -5.65
N LYS A 116 -1.48 -6.07 -5.95
CA LYS A 116 -0.52 -5.66 -4.92
C LYS A 116 -1.10 -4.60 -3.97
N VAL A 117 -1.85 -3.63 -4.53
CA VAL A 117 -2.55 -2.60 -3.73
C VAL A 117 -3.56 -3.26 -2.79
N LEU A 118 -4.39 -4.16 -3.31
CA LEU A 118 -5.41 -4.86 -2.53
C LEU A 118 -4.79 -5.78 -1.45
N GLN A 119 -3.70 -6.45 -1.77
CA GLN A 119 -2.95 -7.24 -0.79
C GLN A 119 -2.40 -6.37 0.35
N ALA A 120 -1.79 -5.23 0.03
CA ALA A 120 -1.27 -4.30 1.04
C ALA A 120 -2.40 -3.71 1.91
N ALA A 121 -3.50 -3.27 1.29
CA ALA A 121 -4.68 -2.76 1.99
C ALA A 121 -5.31 -3.81 2.92
N GLY A 122 -5.42 -5.07 2.46
CA GLY A 122 -5.96 -6.19 3.23
C GLY A 122 -5.09 -6.62 4.41
N ARG A 123 -3.93 -5.98 4.64
CA ARG A 123 -3.12 -6.21 5.85
C ARG A 123 -3.61 -5.42 7.07
N VAL A 124 -4.37 -4.36 6.85
CA VAL A 124 -4.85 -3.47 7.92
C VAL A 124 -6.08 -4.05 8.64
N ILE A 125 -7.04 -4.60 7.90
CA ILE A 125 -8.28 -5.18 8.45
C ILE A 125 -8.28 -6.68 8.16
N ARG A 126 -8.26 -7.50 9.19
CA ARG A 126 -8.22 -8.97 9.11
C ARG A 126 -9.36 -9.65 9.85
N THR A 127 -9.80 -9.03 10.93
CA THR A 127 -10.88 -9.50 11.78
C THR A 127 -12.01 -8.47 11.88
N SER A 128 -13.14 -8.86 12.42
CA SER A 128 -14.25 -7.93 12.69
C SER A 128 -13.94 -6.90 13.76
N GLU A 129 -12.92 -7.16 14.57
CA GLU A 129 -12.50 -6.28 15.67
C GLU A 129 -11.41 -5.26 15.23
N ASP A 130 -10.80 -5.48 14.07
CA ASP A 130 -9.73 -4.58 13.60
C ASP A 130 -10.31 -3.23 13.15
N LYS A 131 -9.68 -2.15 13.61
CA LYS A 131 -9.99 -0.78 13.23
C LYS A 131 -8.75 -0.12 12.62
N GLY A 132 -8.86 0.36 11.39
CA GLY A 132 -7.71 0.93 10.72
C GLY A 132 -8.05 1.75 9.48
N VAL A 133 -7.04 2.41 8.91
CA VAL A 133 -7.19 3.34 7.79
C VAL A 133 -6.29 2.92 6.63
N VAL A 134 -6.82 2.98 5.41
CA VAL A 134 -6.05 2.81 4.17
C VAL A 134 -6.08 4.11 3.39
N LEU A 135 -4.91 4.68 3.10
CA LEU A 135 -4.75 5.86 2.25
C LEU A 135 -4.23 5.44 0.87
N LEU A 136 -4.95 5.78 -0.18
CA LEU A 136 -4.56 5.53 -1.57
C LEU A 136 -4.05 6.85 -2.17
N LEU A 137 -2.75 6.96 -2.41
CA LEU A 137 -2.07 8.20 -2.81
C LEU A 137 -1.66 8.13 -4.29
N ASP A 138 -2.63 8.32 -5.17
CA ASP A 138 -2.43 8.43 -6.63
C ASP A 138 -3.76 8.87 -7.28
N ASP A 139 -3.72 9.79 -8.24
CA ASP A 139 -4.91 10.28 -8.96
C ASP A 139 -5.60 9.20 -9.80
N ARG A 140 -4.87 8.17 -10.20
CA ARG A 140 -5.40 7.02 -10.93
C ARG A 140 -6.44 6.23 -10.13
N PHE A 141 -6.41 6.27 -8.81
CA PHE A 141 -7.43 5.63 -7.98
C PHE A 141 -8.82 6.28 -8.10
N ALA A 142 -8.92 7.48 -8.68
CA ALA A 142 -10.20 8.11 -8.98
C ALA A 142 -10.75 7.79 -10.39
N ARG A 143 -9.97 7.11 -11.24
CA ARG A 143 -10.36 6.81 -12.62
C ARG A 143 -11.18 5.51 -12.68
N SER A 144 -12.20 5.49 -13.54
CA SER A 144 -13.15 4.36 -13.67
C SER A 144 -12.47 3.01 -13.94
N GLU A 145 -11.40 3.01 -14.74
CA GLU A 145 -10.65 1.80 -15.07
C GLU A 145 -9.88 1.19 -13.87
N TYR A 146 -9.68 1.94 -12.79
CA TYR A 146 -9.12 1.45 -11.53
C TYR A 146 -10.21 1.19 -10.48
N THR A 147 -11.20 2.09 -10.36
CA THR A 147 -12.26 1.95 -9.35
C THR A 147 -13.13 0.71 -9.56
N ARG A 148 -13.29 0.26 -10.82
CA ARG A 148 -13.99 -1.02 -11.14
C ARG A 148 -13.31 -2.26 -10.55
N LEU A 149 -12.00 -2.14 -10.17
CA LEU A 149 -11.22 -3.21 -9.55
C LEU A 149 -11.27 -3.17 -8.03
N PHE A 150 -11.95 -2.18 -7.44
CA PHE A 150 -12.10 -2.08 -6.00
C PHE A 150 -13.05 -3.16 -5.47
N PRO A 151 -12.78 -3.71 -4.29
CA PRO A 151 -13.69 -4.64 -3.64
C PRO A 151 -15.03 -3.97 -3.34
N ARG A 152 -16.12 -4.72 -3.41
CA ARG A 152 -17.47 -4.20 -3.16
C ARG A 152 -17.63 -3.57 -1.76
N HIS A 153 -16.90 -4.06 -0.77
CA HIS A 153 -16.95 -3.52 0.59
C HIS A 153 -16.25 -2.16 0.75
N TRP A 154 -15.54 -1.66 -0.28
CA TRP A 154 -14.95 -0.31 -0.27
C TRP A 154 -15.95 0.79 -0.66
N GLY A 155 -17.26 0.52 -0.63
CA GLY A 155 -18.31 1.51 -0.92
C GLY A 155 -18.30 2.76 -0.01
N HIS A 156 -17.58 2.71 1.12
CA HIS A 156 -17.39 3.83 2.05
C HIS A 156 -16.15 4.70 1.74
N LEU A 157 -15.42 4.42 0.66
CA LEU A 157 -14.24 5.19 0.24
C LEU A 157 -14.58 6.67 0.06
N LYS A 158 -13.69 7.55 0.57
CA LYS A 158 -13.82 9.01 0.45
C LYS A 158 -12.68 9.57 -0.40
N TYR A 159 -13.02 10.45 -1.34
CA TYR A 159 -12.05 11.23 -2.10
C TYR A 159 -11.77 12.54 -1.38
N LEU A 160 -10.51 12.78 -1.03
CA LEU A 160 -10.08 13.96 -0.29
C LEU A 160 -9.13 14.78 -1.17
N GLN A 161 -9.30 16.09 -1.19
CA GLN A 161 -8.57 16.97 -2.10
C GLN A 161 -7.34 17.64 -1.48
N ASN A 162 -7.23 17.62 -0.15
CA ASN A 162 -6.13 18.28 0.56
C ASN A 162 -5.86 17.64 1.93
N THR A 163 -4.75 18.02 2.53
CA THR A 163 -4.29 17.50 3.83
C THR A 163 -5.19 17.92 4.99
N GLN A 164 -5.87 19.06 4.91
CA GLN A 164 -6.81 19.50 5.94
C GLN A 164 -8.02 18.57 5.99
N ALA A 165 -8.65 18.29 4.84
CA ALA A 165 -9.78 17.36 4.75
C ALA A 165 -9.38 15.94 5.20
N LEU A 166 -8.14 15.52 4.91
CA LEU A 166 -7.58 14.25 5.41
C LEU A 166 -7.49 14.25 6.93
N SER A 167 -6.94 15.31 7.54
CA SER A 167 -6.82 15.43 8.99
C SER A 167 -8.20 15.41 9.68
N GLU A 168 -9.17 16.13 9.14
CA GLU A 168 -10.54 16.15 9.65
C GLU A 168 -11.20 14.77 9.57
N ALA A 169 -11.03 14.06 8.42
CA ALA A 169 -11.57 12.71 8.23
C ALA A 169 -10.95 11.69 9.18
N LEU A 170 -9.62 11.74 9.39
CA LEU A 170 -8.90 10.87 10.32
C LEU A 170 -9.34 11.13 11.77
N ASN A 171 -9.43 12.40 12.17
CA ASN A 171 -9.89 12.77 13.51
C ASN A 171 -11.34 12.33 13.77
N ALA A 172 -12.22 12.44 12.78
CA ALA A 172 -13.59 11.94 12.90
C ALA A 172 -13.65 10.42 13.02
N PHE A 173 -12.81 9.70 12.24
CA PHE A 173 -12.75 8.24 12.26
C PHE A 173 -12.27 7.69 13.62
N TRP A 174 -11.20 8.26 14.17
CA TRP A 174 -10.61 7.77 15.43
C TRP A 174 -11.39 8.17 16.69
N LYS A 175 -12.29 9.17 16.60
CA LYS A 175 -13.22 9.53 17.69
C LYS A 175 -14.45 8.61 17.79
N GLN A 176 -14.73 7.82 16.76
CA GLN A 176 -15.80 6.83 16.82
C GLN A 176 -15.37 5.65 17.70
N PRO A 177 -16.24 5.18 18.61
CA PRO A 177 -15.95 4.05 19.48
C PRO A 177 -15.68 2.77 18.69
#